data_a8773ea1c6ae8c32531f81ab64b190ad
#
_entry.id   a8773ea1c6ae8c32531f81ab64b190ad
#
_cell.length_a   1.000
_cell.length_b   1.000
_cell.length_c   1.000
_cell.angle_alpha   90.00
_cell.angle_beta   90.00
_cell.angle_gamma   90.00
#
_symmetry.space_group_name_H-M   'P 1'
#
loop_
_entity.id
_entity.type
_entity.pdbx_description
1 polymer ?
#
loop_
_entity_poly.entity_id
_entity_poly.type
_entity_poly.pdbx_seq_one_letter_code
_entity_poly.pdbx_strand_id
1 'polypeptide(L)'
;NVNNLEQVQAGITAAAEVGAPVILQASAGARKYAGESFIKHLIQAATEAYPHIPLVMHQDHGTSPAVCEGAIKLGFGSVMMDGSLREDGKTPASFDYNVEVTRKVVDMAHAVGVTVEGELGCLGSLETGEAGEEDGIGAVGKLDHSALLTDPEEAAQFVKATQLDALAIAIGTSHGAYKFTRKPT
;
A
#
# COMPACT_ATOMS: atom_id res chain seq x y z
N ASN A 1 -5.29 7.86 -2.54
CA ASN A 1 -4.86 8.26 -1.18
C ASN A 1 -5.68 9.44 -0.67
N VAL A 2 -6.02 9.45 0.61
CA VAL A 2 -6.81 10.50 1.24
C VAL A 2 -6.19 10.95 2.56
N ASN A 3 -6.13 12.28 2.76
CA ASN A 3 -5.54 12.90 3.95
C ASN A 3 -6.51 13.86 4.65
N ASN A 4 -7.62 14.22 4.00
CA ASN A 4 -8.56 15.23 4.48
C ASN A 4 -9.98 15.02 3.94
N LEU A 5 -10.92 15.84 4.40
CA LEU A 5 -12.32 15.78 4.03
C LEU A 5 -12.55 15.92 2.51
N GLU A 6 -11.87 16.88 1.89
CA GLU A 6 -12.07 17.21 0.48
C GLU A 6 -11.68 16.06 -0.43
N GLN A 7 -10.60 15.36 -0.10
CA GLN A 7 -10.14 14.19 -0.86
C GLN A 7 -11.08 13.00 -0.68
N VAL A 8 -11.57 12.76 0.54
CA VAL A 8 -12.58 11.71 0.78
C VAL A 8 -13.86 11.99 0.00
N GLN A 9 -14.36 13.23 0.05
CA GLN A 9 -15.56 13.64 -0.69
C GLN A 9 -15.36 13.51 -2.20
N ALA A 10 -14.23 13.97 -2.73
CA ALA A 10 -13.94 13.87 -4.16
C ALA A 10 -13.89 12.40 -4.62
N GLY A 11 -13.22 11.52 -3.88
CA GLY A 11 -13.11 10.10 -4.20
C GLY A 11 -14.46 9.39 -4.21
N ILE A 12 -15.26 9.56 -3.18
CA ILE A 12 -16.56 8.87 -3.09
C ILE A 12 -17.59 9.45 -4.05
N THR A 13 -17.58 10.77 -4.29
CA THR A 13 -18.48 11.39 -5.28
C THR A 13 -18.18 10.90 -6.68
N ALA A 14 -16.89 10.86 -7.07
CA ALA A 14 -16.49 10.33 -8.38
C ALA A 14 -16.89 8.85 -8.55
N ALA A 15 -16.70 8.03 -7.51
CA ALA A 15 -17.13 6.64 -7.53
C ALA A 15 -18.65 6.51 -7.71
N ALA A 16 -19.44 7.36 -7.03
CA ALA A 16 -20.88 7.37 -7.13
C ALA A 16 -21.37 7.81 -8.53
N GLU A 17 -20.74 8.83 -9.12
CA GLU A 17 -21.08 9.31 -10.47
C GLU A 17 -20.93 8.25 -11.55
N VAL A 18 -19.92 7.37 -11.42
CA VAL A 18 -19.66 6.30 -12.41
C VAL A 18 -20.18 4.92 -11.97
N GLY A 19 -20.73 4.81 -10.77
CA GLY A 19 -21.24 3.55 -10.21
C GLY A 19 -20.13 2.51 -9.97
N ALA A 20 -18.92 2.94 -9.63
CA ALA A 20 -17.76 2.07 -9.42
C ALA A 20 -17.45 1.83 -7.95
N PRO A 21 -16.90 0.65 -7.57
CA PRO A 21 -16.29 0.47 -6.25
C PRO A 21 -15.05 1.35 -6.09
N VAL A 22 -14.71 1.68 -4.83
CA VAL A 22 -13.56 2.53 -4.52
C VAL A 22 -12.79 2.03 -3.30
N ILE A 23 -11.47 2.12 -3.36
CA ILE A 23 -10.58 1.94 -2.22
C ILE A 23 -10.11 3.34 -1.79
N LEU A 24 -10.41 3.71 -0.54
CA LEU A 24 -9.88 4.93 0.07
C LEU A 24 -8.69 4.54 0.95
N GLN A 25 -7.50 4.95 0.51
CA GLN A 25 -6.24 4.60 1.16
C GLN A 25 -5.80 5.67 2.14
N ALA A 26 -5.37 5.26 3.32
CA ALA A 26 -4.79 6.15 4.33
C ALA A 26 -3.52 5.52 4.91
N SER A 27 -2.37 6.05 4.51
CA SER A 27 -1.07 5.66 5.04
C SER A 27 -0.91 5.99 6.53
N ALA A 28 0.15 5.50 7.15
CA ALA A 28 0.51 5.91 8.51
C ALA A 28 0.77 7.43 8.58
N GLY A 29 1.37 8.02 7.53
CA GLY A 29 1.57 9.45 7.39
C GLY A 29 0.25 10.23 7.31
N ALA A 30 -0.70 9.77 6.50
CA ALA A 30 -2.03 10.35 6.39
C ALA A 30 -2.77 10.32 7.73
N ARG A 31 -2.72 9.20 8.44
CA ARG A 31 -3.34 9.07 9.77
C ARG A 31 -2.69 9.97 10.82
N LYS A 32 -1.36 10.11 10.77
CA LYS A 32 -0.63 11.05 11.66
C LYS A 32 -0.99 12.51 11.36
N TYR A 33 -1.11 12.87 10.08
CA TYR A 33 -1.47 14.22 9.64
C TYR A 33 -2.91 14.60 10.03
N ALA A 34 -3.88 13.77 9.64
CA ALA A 34 -5.29 14.05 9.87
C ALA A 34 -5.76 13.74 11.30
N GLY A 35 -5.06 12.85 12.01
CA GLY A 35 -5.51 12.23 13.24
C GLY A 35 -6.34 10.96 12.96
N GLU A 36 -5.95 9.86 13.60
CA GLU A 36 -6.52 8.53 13.34
C GLU A 36 -8.04 8.46 13.47
N SER A 37 -8.59 9.07 14.51
CA SER A 37 -10.04 9.13 14.71
C SER A 37 -10.73 9.95 13.63
N PHE A 38 -10.13 11.05 13.19
CA PHE A 38 -10.73 11.91 12.15
C PHE A 38 -10.78 11.19 10.82
N ILE A 39 -9.65 10.62 10.35
CA ILE A 39 -9.62 9.92 9.05
C ILE A 39 -10.55 8.71 9.03
N LYS A 40 -10.58 7.93 10.12
CA LYS A 40 -11.53 6.83 10.29
C LYS A 40 -12.98 7.29 10.11
N HIS A 41 -13.40 8.32 10.83
CA HIS A 41 -14.77 8.78 10.79
C HIS A 41 -15.13 9.51 9.48
N LEU A 42 -14.17 10.15 8.80
CA LEU A 42 -14.38 10.68 7.46
C LEU A 42 -14.72 9.57 6.45
N ILE A 43 -13.98 8.46 6.49
CA ILE A 43 -14.23 7.33 5.58
C ILE A 43 -15.53 6.60 5.97
N GLN A 44 -15.82 6.45 7.26
CA GLN A 44 -17.11 5.91 7.71
C GLN A 44 -18.28 6.78 7.27
N ALA A 45 -18.18 8.10 7.38
CA ALA A 45 -19.20 9.02 6.87
C ALA A 45 -19.43 8.88 5.36
N ALA A 46 -18.37 8.66 4.58
CA ALA A 46 -18.51 8.36 3.15
C ALA A 46 -19.30 7.05 2.91
N THR A 47 -19.04 6.02 3.71
CA THR A 47 -19.78 4.75 3.63
C THR A 47 -21.27 4.92 3.96
N GLU A 48 -21.58 5.74 4.97
CA GLU A 48 -22.97 6.03 5.37
C GLU A 48 -23.71 6.90 4.33
N ALA A 49 -23.03 7.88 3.75
CA ALA A 49 -23.60 8.78 2.75
C ALA A 49 -23.85 8.09 1.39
N TYR A 50 -23.05 7.08 1.06
CA TYR A 50 -23.08 6.35 -0.22
C TYR A 50 -23.18 4.83 -0.04
N PRO A 51 -24.23 4.30 0.63
CA PRO A 51 -24.31 2.89 1.01
C PRO A 51 -24.41 1.93 -0.18
N HIS A 52 -24.67 2.44 -1.37
CA HIS A 52 -24.75 1.66 -2.62
C HIS A 52 -23.40 1.53 -3.34
N ILE A 53 -22.37 2.23 -2.88
CA ILE A 53 -21.02 2.15 -3.46
C ILE A 53 -20.16 1.23 -2.57
N PRO A 54 -19.64 0.11 -3.11
CA PRO A 54 -18.67 -0.71 -2.39
C PRO A 54 -17.42 0.12 -2.08
N LEU A 55 -17.12 0.31 -0.80
CA LEU A 55 -15.99 1.08 -0.32
C LEU A 55 -15.13 0.24 0.61
N VAL A 56 -13.82 0.28 0.43
CA VAL A 56 -12.84 -0.33 1.33
C VAL A 56 -11.93 0.75 1.91
N MET A 57 -11.77 0.71 3.23
CA MET A 57 -10.75 1.49 3.93
C MET A 57 -9.46 0.69 3.99
N HIS A 58 -8.43 1.15 3.30
CA HIS A 58 -7.15 0.48 3.13
C HIS A 58 -6.00 1.24 3.80
N GLN A 59 -5.18 0.51 4.57
CA GLN A 59 -3.91 1.02 5.10
C GLN A 59 -2.82 0.82 4.06
N ASP A 60 -2.27 1.90 3.56
CA ASP A 60 -1.21 1.94 2.57
C ASP A 60 0.18 1.94 3.22
N HIS A 61 1.15 1.19 2.67
CA HIS A 61 2.54 1.06 3.12
C HIS A 61 2.75 0.94 4.64
N GLY A 62 2.35 -0.19 5.21
CA GLY A 62 2.71 -0.53 6.59
C GLY A 62 4.18 -0.96 6.68
N THR A 63 5.01 -0.19 7.37
CA THR A 63 6.46 -0.47 7.53
C THR A 63 6.77 -1.59 8.54
N SER A 64 5.77 -2.01 9.30
CA SER A 64 5.92 -3.10 10.27
C SER A 64 4.58 -3.76 10.59
N PRO A 65 4.58 -5.01 11.10
CA PRO A 65 3.36 -5.67 11.58
C PRO A 65 2.58 -4.86 12.63
N ALA A 66 3.25 -4.08 13.46
CA ALA A 66 2.61 -3.23 14.46
C ALA A 66 1.80 -2.09 13.82
N VAL A 67 2.27 -1.51 12.72
CA VAL A 67 1.53 -0.48 11.96
C VAL A 67 0.26 -1.07 11.36
N CYS A 68 0.33 -2.26 10.77
CA CYS A 68 -0.83 -2.97 10.23
C CYS A 68 -1.82 -3.36 11.34
N GLU A 69 -1.32 -3.86 12.48
CA GLU A 69 -2.16 -4.17 13.65
C GLU A 69 -2.93 -2.94 14.15
N GLY A 70 -2.25 -1.78 14.22
CA GLY A 70 -2.88 -0.51 14.57
C GLY A 70 -4.03 -0.14 13.63
N ALA A 71 -3.84 -0.29 12.32
CA ALA A 71 -4.88 -0.04 11.32
C ALA A 71 -6.06 -1.02 11.47
N ILE A 72 -5.80 -2.30 11.67
CA ILE A 72 -6.84 -3.31 11.91
C ILE A 72 -7.68 -2.94 13.14
N LYS A 73 -7.06 -2.54 14.25
CA LYS A 73 -7.74 -2.08 15.47
C LYS A 73 -8.59 -0.82 15.25
N LEU A 74 -8.22 0.04 14.30
CA LEU A 74 -9.01 1.20 13.90
C LEU A 74 -10.22 0.83 13.02
N GLY A 75 -10.28 -0.40 12.50
CA GLY A 75 -11.38 -0.89 11.67
C GLY A 75 -11.10 -0.82 10.17
N PHE A 76 -9.84 -0.78 9.75
CA PHE A 76 -9.47 -0.95 8.34
C PHE A 76 -9.82 -2.36 7.88
N GLY A 77 -10.47 -2.46 6.71
CA GLY A 77 -10.87 -3.73 6.09
C GLY A 77 -9.79 -4.36 5.22
N SER A 78 -8.72 -3.61 4.97
CA SER A 78 -7.56 -4.03 4.18
C SER A 78 -6.30 -3.32 4.66
N VAL A 79 -5.17 -4.03 4.67
CA VAL A 79 -3.88 -3.48 5.07
C VAL A 79 -2.79 -3.95 4.12
N MET A 80 -1.82 -3.07 3.82
CA MET A 80 -0.61 -3.43 3.10
C MET A 80 0.56 -3.56 4.06
N MET A 81 1.24 -4.71 4.03
CA MET A 81 2.54 -4.90 4.66
C MET A 81 3.62 -4.71 3.61
N ASP A 82 4.30 -3.58 3.64
CA ASP A 82 5.45 -3.33 2.78
C ASP A 82 6.73 -3.89 3.44
N GLY A 83 6.98 -5.16 3.18
CA GLY A 83 8.20 -5.86 3.63
C GLY A 83 9.33 -5.82 2.62
N SER A 84 9.19 -5.10 1.51
CA SER A 84 10.27 -4.84 0.53
C SER A 84 11.39 -3.99 1.14
N LEU A 85 11.03 -3.18 2.14
CA LEU A 85 11.93 -2.38 2.96
C LEU A 85 11.95 -2.89 4.40
N ARG A 86 13.03 -2.58 5.10
CA ARG A 86 13.11 -2.78 6.56
C ARG A 86 12.16 -1.79 7.27
N GLU A 87 11.97 -1.99 8.57
CA GLU A 87 11.09 -1.16 9.41
C GLU A 87 11.47 0.34 9.41
N ASP A 88 12.69 0.70 9.01
CA ASP A 88 13.12 2.08 8.80
C ASP A 88 12.47 2.75 7.57
N GLY A 89 11.79 1.95 6.74
CA GLY A 89 11.14 2.41 5.51
C GLY A 89 12.11 2.86 4.41
N LYS A 90 13.39 2.48 4.50
CA LYS A 90 14.46 2.97 3.61
C LYS A 90 15.43 1.89 3.15
N THR A 91 15.75 0.95 4.00
CA THR A 91 16.72 -0.11 3.72
C THR A 91 16.02 -1.27 2.98
N PRO A 92 16.44 -1.63 1.75
CA PRO A 92 15.90 -2.80 1.07
C PRO A 92 16.06 -4.06 1.92
N ALA A 93 14.98 -4.83 2.00
CA ALA A 93 14.93 -6.05 2.80
C ALA A 93 15.25 -7.31 1.96
N SER A 94 15.55 -8.40 2.63
CA SER A 94 15.68 -9.70 1.97
C SER A 94 14.30 -10.31 1.73
N PHE A 95 14.23 -11.21 0.74
CA PHE A 95 13.03 -12.00 0.47
C PHE A 95 12.49 -12.71 1.72
N ASP A 96 13.38 -13.39 2.47
CA ASP A 96 12.98 -14.11 3.69
C ASP A 96 12.37 -13.20 4.76
N TYR A 97 12.94 -12.02 4.95
CA TYR A 97 12.37 -11.02 5.87
C TYR A 97 10.98 -10.59 5.41
N ASN A 98 10.83 -10.29 4.11
CA ASN A 98 9.55 -9.88 3.56
C ASN A 98 8.49 -10.98 3.74
N VAL A 99 8.85 -12.23 3.46
CA VAL A 99 7.96 -13.39 3.71
C VAL A 99 7.58 -13.48 5.19
N GLU A 100 8.53 -13.35 6.11
CA GLU A 100 8.29 -13.45 7.56
C GLU A 100 7.30 -12.38 8.04
N VAL A 101 7.54 -11.10 7.72
CA VAL A 101 6.70 -10.00 8.22
C VAL A 101 5.32 -9.98 7.55
N THR A 102 5.27 -10.28 6.25
CA THR A 102 4.00 -10.35 5.50
C THR A 102 3.15 -11.53 6.01
N ARG A 103 3.73 -12.70 6.19
CA ARG A 103 3.01 -13.86 6.76
C ARG A 103 2.45 -13.57 8.14
N LYS A 104 3.21 -12.90 8.99
CA LYS A 104 2.74 -12.48 10.33
C LYS A 104 1.52 -11.56 10.24
N VAL A 105 1.51 -10.62 9.28
CA VAL A 105 0.36 -9.75 9.06
C VAL A 105 -0.84 -10.53 8.52
N VAL A 106 -0.62 -11.43 7.57
CA VAL A 106 -1.67 -12.30 7.03
C VAL A 106 -2.35 -13.10 8.13
N ASP A 107 -1.58 -13.74 8.99
CA ASP A 107 -2.13 -14.56 10.07
C ASP A 107 -3.02 -13.75 11.03
N MET A 108 -2.61 -12.53 11.41
CA MET A 108 -3.42 -11.69 12.30
C MET A 108 -4.61 -11.03 11.60
N ALA A 109 -4.47 -10.63 10.34
CA ALA A 109 -5.53 -9.96 9.58
C ALA A 109 -6.64 -10.94 9.19
N HIS A 110 -6.28 -12.10 8.65
CA HIS A 110 -7.25 -13.15 8.28
C HIS A 110 -8.03 -13.66 9.49
N ALA A 111 -7.44 -13.69 10.69
CA ALA A 111 -8.14 -14.08 11.92
C ALA A 111 -9.36 -13.19 12.23
N VAL A 112 -9.41 -11.98 11.68
CA VAL A 112 -10.51 -11.00 11.88
C VAL A 112 -11.18 -10.59 10.56
N GLY A 113 -10.91 -11.29 9.46
CA GLY A 113 -11.55 -11.05 8.16
C GLY A 113 -11.04 -9.82 7.41
N VAL A 114 -9.81 -9.37 7.69
CA VAL A 114 -9.13 -8.26 7.00
C VAL A 114 -8.23 -8.82 5.91
N THR A 115 -8.25 -8.21 4.71
CA THR A 115 -7.40 -8.60 3.59
C THR A 115 -6.02 -7.99 3.70
N VAL A 116 -5.02 -8.67 3.12
CA VAL A 116 -3.62 -8.24 3.15
C VAL A 116 -3.06 -8.11 1.74
N GLU A 117 -2.48 -6.95 1.48
CA GLU A 117 -1.58 -6.69 0.36
C GLU A 117 -0.13 -6.80 0.83
N GLY A 118 0.75 -7.30 -0.01
CA GLY A 118 2.20 -7.27 0.20
C GLY A 118 2.89 -6.58 -0.95
N GLU A 119 4.17 -6.28 -0.79
CA GLU A 119 4.99 -5.69 -1.85
C GLU A 119 6.24 -6.54 -2.11
N LEU A 120 6.58 -6.71 -3.39
CA LEU A 120 7.80 -7.39 -3.80
C LEU A 120 8.52 -6.57 -4.89
N GLY A 121 9.79 -6.26 -4.66
CA GLY A 121 10.57 -5.31 -5.41
C GLY A 121 10.48 -3.90 -4.83
N CYS A 122 11.34 -3.00 -5.27
CA CYS A 122 11.34 -1.62 -4.83
C CYS A 122 10.82 -0.71 -5.97
N LEU A 123 9.86 0.14 -5.67
CA LEU A 123 9.37 1.12 -6.64
C LEU A 123 10.46 2.13 -6.98
N GLY A 124 10.63 2.39 -8.27
CA GLY A 124 11.62 3.34 -8.75
C GLY A 124 11.68 3.41 -10.27
N SER A 125 12.37 4.42 -10.77
CA SER A 125 12.47 4.65 -12.21
C SER A 125 13.57 3.83 -12.87
N LEU A 126 13.22 3.03 -13.86
CA LEU A 126 14.20 2.34 -14.71
C LEU A 126 15.09 3.29 -15.52
N GLU A 127 14.65 4.54 -15.77
CA GLU A 127 15.46 5.52 -16.51
C GLU A 127 16.60 6.08 -15.67
N THR A 128 16.35 6.40 -14.40
CA THR A 128 17.31 7.04 -13.51
C THR A 128 17.97 6.07 -12.54
N GLY A 129 17.34 4.91 -12.30
CA GLY A 129 17.71 3.98 -11.25
C GLY A 129 17.38 4.50 -9.85
N GLU A 130 16.71 5.63 -9.74
CA GLU A 130 16.36 6.22 -8.44
C GLU A 130 15.08 5.60 -7.92
N ALA A 131 15.09 5.25 -6.63
CA ALA A 131 13.93 4.77 -5.93
C ALA A 131 12.87 5.87 -5.80
N GLY A 132 11.60 5.47 -5.85
CA GLY A 132 10.47 6.35 -5.53
C GLY A 132 10.28 6.46 -4.02
N GLU A 133 9.75 7.59 -3.58
CA GLU A 133 9.40 7.82 -2.17
C GLU A 133 7.93 8.26 -2.08
N GLU A 134 7.21 7.70 -1.10
CA GLU A 134 5.87 8.13 -0.73
C GLU A 134 5.77 8.21 0.80
N ASP A 135 5.30 9.35 1.32
CA ASP A 135 5.17 9.62 2.76
C ASP A 135 6.47 9.40 3.59
N GLY A 136 7.65 9.59 2.96
CA GLY A 136 8.94 9.35 3.60
C GLY A 136 9.38 7.88 3.62
N ILE A 137 8.66 7.01 2.93
CA ILE A 137 8.95 5.59 2.73
C ILE A 137 9.47 5.41 1.31
N GLY A 138 10.62 4.81 1.16
CA GLY A 138 11.24 4.55 -0.13
C GLY A 138 12.73 4.26 0.02
N ALA A 139 13.26 3.37 -0.81
CA ALA A 139 14.68 3.02 -0.77
C ALA A 139 15.57 4.22 -1.07
N VAL A 140 16.69 4.34 -0.37
CA VAL A 140 17.62 5.47 -0.56
C VAL A 140 18.66 5.14 -1.60
N GLY A 141 18.84 6.05 -2.58
CA GLY A 141 19.90 5.99 -3.57
C GLY A 141 19.49 5.32 -4.88
N LYS A 142 20.50 4.89 -5.64
CA LYS A 142 20.30 4.18 -6.91
C LYS A 142 20.21 2.67 -6.65
N LEU A 143 19.22 2.07 -7.25
CA LEU A 143 18.98 0.63 -7.20
C LEU A 143 19.34 -0.01 -8.54
N ASP A 144 19.74 -1.26 -8.48
CA ASP A 144 19.92 -2.08 -9.68
C ASP A 144 18.57 -2.38 -10.35
N HIS A 145 18.58 -2.59 -11.66
CA HIS A 145 17.37 -2.93 -12.42
C HIS A 145 16.63 -4.15 -11.85
N SER A 146 17.36 -5.12 -11.31
CA SER A 146 16.78 -6.30 -10.66
C SER A 146 15.96 -5.97 -9.39
N ALA A 147 16.28 -4.88 -8.70
CA ALA A 147 15.50 -4.42 -7.55
C ALA A 147 14.26 -3.60 -7.96
N LEU A 148 14.27 -3.03 -9.17
CA LEU A 148 13.20 -2.20 -9.73
C LEU A 148 12.20 -2.99 -10.60
N LEU A 149 12.43 -4.29 -10.77
CA LEU A 149 11.56 -5.20 -11.51
C LEU A 149 11.34 -6.47 -10.69
N THR A 150 10.10 -6.75 -10.35
CA THR A 150 9.75 -7.97 -9.64
C THR A 150 9.93 -9.17 -10.55
N ASP A 151 10.69 -10.17 -10.10
CA ASP A 151 10.82 -11.44 -10.79
C ASP A 151 9.52 -12.26 -10.68
N PRO A 152 8.94 -12.74 -11.79
CA PRO A 152 7.67 -13.47 -11.75
C PRO A 152 7.71 -14.78 -10.96
N GLU A 153 8.87 -15.46 -10.92
CA GLU A 153 9.03 -16.70 -10.17
C GLU A 153 9.13 -16.44 -8.66
N GLU A 154 9.83 -15.37 -8.27
CA GLU A 154 9.83 -14.88 -6.89
C GLU A 154 8.44 -14.45 -6.44
N ALA A 155 7.68 -13.76 -7.31
CA ALA A 155 6.31 -13.37 -7.02
C ALA A 155 5.42 -14.60 -6.73
N ALA A 156 5.52 -15.63 -7.55
CA ALA A 156 4.79 -16.88 -7.33
C ALA A 156 5.19 -17.58 -6.02
N GLN A 157 6.47 -17.59 -5.68
CA GLN A 157 6.99 -18.14 -4.43
C GLN A 157 6.50 -17.33 -3.22
N PHE A 158 6.53 -15.99 -3.32
CA PHE A 158 6.08 -15.07 -2.29
C PHE A 158 4.60 -15.26 -1.95
N VAL A 159 3.74 -15.25 -2.98
CA VAL A 159 2.29 -15.48 -2.80
C VAL A 159 2.02 -16.83 -2.15
N LYS A 160 2.73 -17.88 -2.58
CA LYS A 160 2.60 -19.23 -2.01
C LYS A 160 3.06 -19.30 -0.55
N ALA A 161 4.13 -18.59 -0.20
CA ALA A 161 4.68 -18.60 1.15
C ALA A 161 3.85 -17.76 2.13
N THR A 162 3.34 -16.61 1.68
CA THR A 162 2.65 -15.64 2.53
C THR A 162 1.14 -15.86 2.60
N GLN A 163 0.52 -16.39 1.54
CA GLN A 163 -0.94 -16.54 1.41
C GLN A 163 -1.69 -15.20 1.51
N LEU A 164 -1.05 -14.12 1.04
CA LEU A 164 -1.66 -12.79 0.95
C LEU A 164 -2.78 -12.75 -0.12
N ASP A 165 -3.60 -11.70 -0.09
CA ASP A 165 -4.76 -11.54 -0.98
C ASP A 165 -4.42 -10.72 -2.24
N ALA A 166 -3.47 -9.78 -2.14
CA ALA A 166 -3.03 -8.94 -3.23
C ALA A 166 -1.52 -8.71 -3.17
N LEU A 167 -0.89 -8.51 -4.32
CA LEU A 167 0.54 -8.25 -4.43
C LEU A 167 0.81 -7.01 -5.29
N ALA A 168 1.46 -6.02 -4.70
CA ALA A 168 2.09 -4.93 -5.42
C ALA A 168 3.44 -5.37 -5.99
N ILE A 169 3.64 -5.13 -7.28
CA ILE A 169 4.85 -5.51 -8.01
C ILE A 169 5.57 -4.28 -8.56
N ALA A 170 6.88 -4.30 -8.55
CA ALA A 170 7.71 -3.29 -9.21
C ALA A 170 7.81 -3.61 -10.70
N ILE A 171 7.42 -2.66 -11.55
CA ILE A 171 7.44 -2.79 -13.02
C ILE A 171 8.16 -1.60 -13.70
N GLY A 172 9.08 -0.96 -12.98
CA GLY A 172 9.88 0.16 -13.49
C GLY A 172 9.17 1.51 -13.49
N THR A 173 8.06 1.62 -12.76
CA THR A 173 7.33 2.86 -12.52
C THR A 173 7.56 3.36 -11.10
N SER A 174 7.31 4.63 -10.85
CA SER A 174 7.40 5.24 -9.52
C SER A 174 6.13 6.00 -9.17
N HIS A 175 5.96 6.32 -7.90
CA HIS A 175 4.86 7.14 -7.43
C HIS A 175 4.89 8.55 -8.03
N GLY A 176 3.72 9.20 -8.10
CA GLY A 176 3.56 10.58 -8.51
C GLY A 176 3.44 10.79 -10.00
N ALA A 177 3.63 12.03 -10.44
CA ALA A 177 3.42 12.47 -11.81
C ALA A 177 4.63 12.24 -12.75
N TYR A 178 5.55 11.40 -12.37
CA TYR A 178 6.72 11.07 -13.19
C TYR A 178 6.31 10.32 -14.43
N LYS A 179 6.83 10.76 -15.58
CA LYS A 179 6.61 10.11 -16.87
C LYS A 179 7.96 9.73 -17.45
N PHE A 180 7.97 8.65 -18.22
CA PHE A 180 9.14 8.30 -19.00
C PHE A 180 9.48 9.44 -19.97
N THR A 181 10.74 9.82 -20.04
CA THR A 181 11.25 10.83 -20.98
C THR A 181 11.40 10.25 -22.39
N ARG A 182 11.45 8.91 -22.48
CA ARG A 182 11.50 8.14 -23.73
C ARG A 182 10.58 6.94 -23.65
N LYS A 183 10.23 6.40 -24.82
CA LYS A 183 9.37 5.20 -24.88
C LYS A 183 10.04 4.03 -24.17
N PRO A 184 9.37 3.35 -23.22
CA PRO A 184 9.86 2.13 -22.60
C PRO A 184 10.13 1.05 -23.67
N THR A 185 11.22 0.32 -23.52
CA THR A 185 11.62 -0.77 -24.42
C THR A 185 11.48 -2.10 -23.71
#